data_8b8d3ca142eb486e17befc0ef64741e2
#
_entry.id   8b8d3ca142eb486e17befc0ef64741e2
#
_cell.length_a   1.000
_cell.length_b   1.000
_cell.length_c   1.000
_cell.angle_alpha   90.00
_cell.angle_beta   90.00
_cell.angle_gamma   90.00
#
_symmetry.space_group_name_H-M   'P 1'
#
loop_
_entity.id
_entity.type
_entity.pdbx_description
1 polymer ?
#
loop_
_entity_poly.entity_id
_entity_poly.type
_entity_poly.pdbx_seq_one_letter_code
_entity_poly.pdbx_strand_id
1 'polypeptide(L)'
;MAGRLEGKVTVVTGAGNGIGRATALRFAEEGSSVIVADIQIDKADETAQMIEGNGGNAQSISVDVTSGADNDAMAELAVSKFGGLDCLVTAAGISHANYVSGDIEPDIKNIVENRATYLERPGWEFVEADPDSFDKVINVNLKGTLLGMQSCAAQMLEAGTKGSIVTVASIAAKHPDAGPVAYTVSKAGVWMLTKKVARMLGPVGIRVNSIGPGFIKTHMTAVIDLMDESETAAFNEMIPLGRRGEPVDIANAALFLCSDEASYFTGEILHPDGG
;
A
#
# COMPACT_ATOMS: atom_id res chain seq x y z
N MET A 1 7.10 28.27 -0.01
CA MET A 1 7.92 27.42 -0.93
C MET A 1 6.94 26.55 -1.67
N ALA A 2 7.18 26.23 -2.94
CA ALA A 2 6.34 25.26 -3.67
C ALA A 2 6.41 23.90 -2.97
N GLY A 3 5.33 23.14 -3.01
CA GLY A 3 5.28 21.79 -2.45
C GLY A 3 6.21 20.83 -3.21
N ARG A 4 6.62 19.74 -2.58
CA ARG A 4 7.56 18.75 -3.17
C ARG A 4 6.96 18.00 -4.36
N LEU A 5 5.64 18.00 -4.51
CA LEU A 5 4.88 17.43 -5.62
C LEU A 5 4.02 18.47 -6.35
N GLU A 6 4.40 19.74 -6.27
CA GLU A 6 3.67 20.83 -6.92
C GLU A 6 3.47 20.56 -8.42
N GLY A 7 2.21 20.58 -8.85
CA GLY A 7 1.81 20.33 -10.23
C GLY A 7 1.92 18.88 -10.71
N LYS A 8 2.27 17.93 -9.83
CA LYS A 8 2.28 16.49 -10.14
C LYS A 8 0.89 15.89 -10.03
N VAL A 9 0.66 14.84 -10.78
CA VAL A 9 -0.56 14.02 -10.72
C VAL A 9 -0.22 12.65 -10.17
N THR A 10 -0.89 12.25 -9.10
CA THR A 10 -0.64 10.99 -8.40
C THR A 10 -1.89 10.10 -8.39
N VAL A 11 -1.68 8.81 -8.59
CA VAL A 11 -2.67 7.76 -8.30
C VAL A 11 -2.27 7.04 -7.01
N VAL A 12 -3.21 6.86 -6.09
CA VAL A 12 -3.01 6.06 -4.86
C VAL A 12 -4.11 5.00 -4.77
N THR A 13 -3.73 3.72 -4.77
CA THR A 13 -4.68 2.60 -4.56
C THR A 13 -4.79 2.25 -3.08
N GLY A 14 -5.96 1.75 -2.65
CA GLY A 14 -6.23 1.54 -1.22
C GLY A 14 -6.27 2.86 -0.44
N ALA A 15 -6.65 3.95 -1.12
CA ALA A 15 -6.59 5.31 -0.57
C ALA A 15 -7.80 5.68 0.29
N GLY A 16 -8.75 4.77 0.44
CA GLY A 16 -9.90 4.97 1.32
C GLY A 16 -9.57 4.90 2.80
N ASN A 17 -8.43 4.30 3.21
CA ASN A 17 -8.09 4.14 4.62
C ASN A 17 -6.57 4.00 4.85
N GLY A 18 -6.14 4.02 6.12
CA GLY A 18 -4.80 3.66 6.57
C GLY A 18 -3.66 4.40 5.84
N ILE A 19 -2.67 3.63 5.38
CA ILE A 19 -1.47 4.14 4.70
C ILE A 19 -1.84 4.85 3.40
N GLY A 20 -2.78 4.30 2.61
CA GLY A 20 -3.20 4.89 1.34
C GLY A 20 -3.86 6.25 1.54
N ARG A 21 -4.80 6.38 2.49
CA ARG A 21 -5.43 7.66 2.86
C ARG A 21 -4.39 8.68 3.31
N ALA A 22 -3.51 8.29 4.24
CA ALA A 22 -2.46 9.19 4.73
C ALA A 22 -1.52 9.66 3.61
N THR A 23 -1.21 8.77 2.66
CA THR A 23 -0.40 9.10 1.49
C THR A 23 -1.11 10.09 0.58
N ALA A 24 -2.40 9.85 0.27
CA ALA A 24 -3.19 10.74 -0.57
C ALA A 24 -3.29 12.16 0.03
N LEU A 25 -3.59 12.26 1.33
CA LEU A 25 -3.63 13.53 2.06
C LEU A 25 -2.27 14.23 2.03
N ARG A 26 -1.20 13.51 2.38
CA ARG A 26 0.15 14.08 2.45
C ARG A 26 0.66 14.57 1.08
N PHE A 27 0.31 13.86 0.01
CA PHE A 27 0.69 14.25 -1.35
C PHE A 27 -0.08 15.48 -1.82
N ALA A 28 -1.37 15.59 -1.50
CA ALA A 28 -2.17 16.78 -1.79
C ALA A 28 -1.66 18.02 -1.04
N GLU A 29 -1.23 17.89 0.22
CA GLU A 29 -0.56 18.97 1.00
C GLU A 29 0.72 19.48 0.32
N GLU A 30 1.38 18.64 -0.46
CA GLU A 30 2.60 18.96 -1.22
C GLU A 30 2.32 19.38 -2.67
N GLY A 31 1.04 19.69 -2.99
CA GLY A 31 0.63 20.28 -4.25
C GLY A 31 0.30 19.27 -5.37
N SER A 32 0.22 17.98 -5.06
CA SER A 32 -0.21 16.97 -6.03
C SER A 32 -1.73 17.00 -6.23
N SER A 33 -2.19 16.81 -7.49
CA SER A 33 -3.56 16.39 -7.78
C SER A 33 -3.67 14.87 -7.63
N VAL A 34 -4.65 14.36 -6.86
CA VAL A 34 -4.67 12.97 -6.43
C VAL A 34 -5.89 12.22 -6.94
N ILE A 35 -5.67 11.09 -7.62
CA ILE A 35 -6.70 10.06 -7.84
C ILE A 35 -6.71 9.15 -6.62
N VAL A 36 -7.84 9.16 -5.91
CA VAL A 36 -8.10 8.39 -4.70
C VAL A 36 -8.85 7.12 -5.10
N ALA A 37 -8.12 6.02 -5.27
CA ALA A 37 -8.68 4.74 -5.74
C ALA A 37 -8.84 3.76 -4.58
N ASP A 38 -10.06 3.24 -4.40
CA ASP A 38 -10.37 2.20 -3.40
C ASP A 38 -11.53 1.33 -3.89
N ILE A 39 -11.60 0.08 -3.42
CA ILE A 39 -12.74 -0.79 -3.69
C ILE A 39 -14.01 -0.28 -2.97
N GLN A 40 -13.85 0.39 -1.83
CA GLN A 40 -14.90 1.05 -1.06
C GLN A 40 -15.01 2.51 -1.51
N ILE A 41 -15.89 2.78 -2.48
CA ILE A 41 -16.03 4.12 -3.07
C ILE A 41 -16.39 5.19 -2.04
N ASP A 42 -17.23 4.88 -1.06
CA ASP A 42 -17.59 5.78 0.03
C ASP A 42 -16.36 6.23 0.84
N LYS A 43 -15.42 5.34 1.07
CA LYS A 43 -14.15 5.66 1.74
C LYS A 43 -13.19 6.46 0.86
N ALA A 44 -13.18 6.21 -0.44
CA ALA A 44 -12.44 7.03 -1.40
C ALA A 44 -13.02 8.45 -1.47
N ASP A 45 -14.35 8.57 -1.49
CA ASP A 45 -15.06 9.86 -1.48
C ASP A 45 -14.75 10.65 -0.21
N GLU A 46 -14.77 10.02 0.98
CA GLU A 46 -14.37 10.67 2.23
C GLU A 46 -12.94 11.26 2.12
N THR A 47 -12.00 10.47 1.60
CA THR A 47 -10.60 10.93 1.46
C THR A 47 -10.48 12.07 0.45
N ALA A 48 -11.17 12.00 -0.68
CA ALA A 48 -11.19 13.06 -1.67
C ALA A 48 -11.78 14.37 -1.09
N GLN A 49 -12.90 14.27 -0.35
CA GLN A 49 -13.51 15.43 0.34
C GLN A 49 -12.58 16.05 1.39
N MET A 50 -11.81 15.23 2.12
CA MET A 50 -10.79 15.73 3.07
C MET A 50 -9.70 16.54 2.34
N ILE A 51 -9.25 16.07 1.17
CA ILE A 51 -8.26 16.78 0.34
C ILE A 51 -8.84 18.11 -0.16
N GLU A 52 -10.03 18.07 -0.73
CA GLU A 52 -10.71 19.27 -1.27
C GLU A 52 -11.03 20.29 -0.17
N GLY A 53 -11.46 19.81 1.01
CA GLY A 53 -11.72 20.64 2.18
C GLY A 53 -10.48 21.39 2.70
N ASN A 54 -9.29 20.87 2.42
CA ASN A 54 -8.00 21.50 2.72
C ASN A 54 -7.44 22.31 1.53
N GLY A 55 -8.21 22.48 0.45
CA GLY A 55 -7.82 23.28 -0.71
C GLY A 55 -6.95 22.53 -1.74
N GLY A 56 -6.81 21.22 -1.63
CA GLY A 56 -6.14 20.37 -2.62
C GLY A 56 -7.09 19.92 -3.74
N ASN A 57 -6.55 19.21 -4.72
CA ASN A 57 -7.30 18.65 -5.84
C ASN A 57 -7.36 17.13 -5.72
N ALA A 58 -8.56 16.55 -5.74
CA ALA A 58 -8.73 15.10 -5.71
C ALA A 58 -9.89 14.63 -6.60
N GLN A 59 -9.84 13.36 -6.99
CA GLN A 59 -10.95 12.66 -7.62
C GLN A 59 -10.95 11.22 -7.14
N SER A 60 -12.06 10.78 -6.59
CA SER A 60 -12.29 9.40 -6.17
C SER A 60 -12.70 8.50 -7.34
N ILE A 61 -12.38 7.21 -7.22
CA ILE A 61 -12.81 6.16 -8.14
C ILE A 61 -12.88 4.81 -7.43
N SER A 62 -13.94 4.03 -7.72
CA SER A 62 -14.02 2.63 -7.27
C SER A 62 -13.12 1.75 -8.13
N VAL A 63 -12.19 1.02 -7.51
CA VAL A 63 -11.23 0.15 -8.19
C VAL A 63 -11.08 -1.17 -7.45
N ASP A 64 -11.42 -2.26 -8.11
CA ASP A 64 -10.91 -3.57 -7.76
C ASP A 64 -9.53 -3.75 -8.43
N VAL A 65 -8.45 -3.70 -7.64
CA VAL A 65 -7.09 -3.81 -8.17
C VAL A 65 -6.82 -5.15 -8.87
N THR A 66 -7.66 -6.18 -8.68
CA THR A 66 -7.55 -7.46 -9.39
C THR A 66 -8.12 -7.43 -10.81
N SER A 67 -8.87 -6.36 -11.16
CA SER A 67 -9.46 -6.08 -12.46
C SER A 67 -8.51 -5.24 -13.33
N GLY A 68 -8.10 -5.74 -14.48
CA GLY A 68 -7.31 -4.96 -15.44
C GLY A 68 -8.06 -3.73 -15.92
N ALA A 69 -9.35 -3.86 -16.25
CA ALA A 69 -10.18 -2.76 -16.73
C ALA A 69 -10.31 -1.62 -15.71
N ASP A 70 -10.42 -1.94 -14.41
CA ASP A 70 -10.51 -0.92 -13.37
C ASP A 70 -9.17 -0.17 -13.21
N ASN A 71 -8.04 -0.89 -13.30
CA ASN A 71 -6.72 -0.26 -13.27
C ASN A 71 -6.49 0.65 -14.49
N ASP A 72 -6.94 0.23 -15.68
CA ASP A 72 -6.87 1.07 -16.88
C ASP A 72 -7.73 2.33 -16.73
N ALA A 73 -8.99 2.18 -16.28
CA ALA A 73 -9.90 3.32 -16.04
C ALA A 73 -9.34 4.30 -15.00
N MET A 74 -8.69 3.81 -13.95
CA MET A 74 -8.03 4.62 -12.93
C MET A 74 -6.88 5.46 -13.52
N ALA A 75 -6.03 4.85 -14.35
CA ALA A 75 -4.91 5.53 -14.98
C ALA A 75 -5.38 6.55 -16.03
N GLU A 76 -6.39 6.21 -16.83
CA GLU A 76 -7.03 7.11 -17.78
C GLU A 76 -7.71 8.30 -17.10
N LEU A 77 -8.32 8.08 -15.93
CA LEU A 77 -8.95 9.15 -15.17
C LEU A 77 -7.92 10.20 -14.71
N ALA A 78 -6.72 9.79 -14.33
CA ALA A 78 -5.65 10.74 -13.97
C ALA A 78 -5.30 11.65 -15.14
N VAL A 79 -5.13 11.10 -16.33
CA VAL A 79 -4.82 11.84 -17.54
C VAL A 79 -5.98 12.74 -17.96
N SER A 80 -7.21 12.21 -18.02
CA SER A 80 -8.37 12.96 -18.48
C SER A 80 -8.80 14.08 -17.53
N LYS A 81 -8.67 13.86 -16.22
CA LYS A 81 -9.10 14.80 -15.18
C LYS A 81 -8.05 15.87 -14.88
N PHE A 82 -6.77 15.49 -14.82
CA PHE A 82 -5.68 16.34 -14.35
C PHE A 82 -4.58 16.58 -15.39
N GLY A 83 -4.72 16.00 -16.60
CA GLY A 83 -3.83 16.26 -17.72
C GLY A 83 -2.53 15.44 -17.76
N GLY A 84 -2.32 14.49 -16.85
CA GLY A 84 -1.12 13.65 -16.83
C GLY A 84 -1.12 12.62 -15.71
N LEU A 85 0.00 11.89 -15.61
CA LEU A 85 0.26 10.95 -14.53
C LEU A 85 1.75 10.91 -14.24
N ASP A 86 2.15 11.33 -13.03
CA ASP A 86 3.55 11.42 -12.60
C ASP A 86 3.91 10.36 -11.56
N CYS A 87 2.98 10.03 -10.66
CA CYS A 87 3.25 9.13 -9.54
C CYS A 87 2.17 8.07 -9.39
N LEU A 88 2.60 6.86 -9.00
CA LEU A 88 1.71 5.78 -8.53
C LEU A 88 2.17 5.31 -7.16
N VAL A 89 1.23 5.17 -6.22
CA VAL A 89 1.46 4.46 -4.95
C VAL A 89 0.48 3.30 -4.82
N THR A 90 0.98 2.05 -4.84
CA THR A 90 0.13 0.86 -4.69
C THR A 90 0.02 0.46 -3.23
N ALA A 91 -0.95 1.03 -2.49
CA ALA A 91 -1.18 0.75 -1.07
C ALA A 91 -2.36 -0.19 -0.80
N ALA A 92 -3.12 -0.59 -1.83
CA ALA A 92 -4.15 -1.62 -1.68
C ALA A 92 -3.55 -2.97 -1.29
N GLY A 93 -4.17 -3.63 -0.31
CA GLY A 93 -3.70 -4.94 0.15
C GLY A 93 -4.55 -5.49 1.29
N ILE A 94 -4.50 -6.81 1.45
CA ILE A 94 -5.20 -7.57 2.49
C ILE A 94 -4.22 -8.47 3.24
N SER A 95 -4.46 -8.67 4.54
CA SER A 95 -3.65 -9.57 5.40
C SER A 95 -4.06 -11.03 5.26
N HIS A 96 -5.35 -11.30 5.03
CA HIS A 96 -5.94 -12.62 4.82
C HIS A 96 -7.18 -12.51 3.91
N ALA A 97 -7.69 -13.64 3.45
CA ALA A 97 -8.75 -13.68 2.43
C ALA A 97 -10.07 -13.00 2.85
N ASN A 98 -10.39 -12.98 4.13
CA ASN A 98 -11.63 -12.40 4.66
C ASN A 98 -11.43 -10.98 5.21
N TYR A 99 -10.24 -10.40 5.06
CA TYR A 99 -9.97 -9.04 5.49
C TYR A 99 -10.89 -8.03 4.80
N VAL A 100 -11.52 -7.17 5.59
CA VAL A 100 -12.33 -6.04 5.13
C VAL A 100 -11.86 -4.78 5.86
N SER A 101 -11.38 -3.78 5.13
CA SER A 101 -10.93 -2.54 5.74
C SER A 101 -12.11 -1.81 6.40
N GLY A 102 -11.98 -1.51 7.70
CA GLY A 102 -13.03 -0.90 8.51
C GLY A 102 -13.89 -1.89 9.30
N ASP A 103 -13.66 -3.22 9.16
CA ASP A 103 -14.36 -4.26 9.93
C ASP A 103 -13.34 -5.20 10.59
N ILE A 104 -13.28 -5.19 11.93
CA ILE A 104 -12.34 -5.99 12.72
C ILE A 104 -12.87 -7.39 13.06
N GLU A 105 -14.18 -7.64 12.91
CA GLU A 105 -14.78 -8.93 13.30
C GLU A 105 -14.16 -10.12 12.53
N PRO A 106 -13.93 -10.04 11.20
CA PRO A 106 -13.26 -11.11 10.47
C PRO A 106 -11.84 -11.39 10.97
N ASP A 107 -11.10 -10.35 11.39
CA ASP A 107 -9.74 -10.50 11.91
C ASP A 107 -9.74 -11.23 13.25
N ILE A 108 -10.63 -10.82 14.17
CA ILE A 108 -10.79 -11.46 15.49
C ILE A 108 -11.18 -12.93 15.32
N LYS A 109 -12.18 -13.20 14.48
CA LYS A 109 -12.62 -14.55 14.22
C LYS A 109 -11.49 -15.44 13.69
N ASN A 110 -10.74 -14.94 12.70
CA ASN A 110 -9.60 -15.66 12.11
C ASN A 110 -8.52 -15.99 13.16
N ILE A 111 -8.21 -15.05 14.06
CA ILE A 111 -7.20 -15.26 15.11
C ILE A 111 -7.68 -16.25 16.15
N VAL A 112 -8.93 -16.11 16.63
CA VAL A 112 -9.47 -16.97 17.72
C VAL A 112 -9.65 -18.41 17.23
N GLU A 113 -10.22 -18.61 16.05
CA GLU A 113 -10.48 -19.96 15.52
C GLU A 113 -9.18 -20.70 15.19
N ASN A 114 -8.17 -19.98 14.68
CA ASN A 114 -6.91 -20.58 14.25
C ASN A 114 -5.95 -20.83 15.41
N ARG A 115 -5.87 -19.91 16.39
CA ARG A 115 -4.87 -19.99 17.47
C ARG A 115 -4.99 -21.25 18.32
N ALA A 116 -6.21 -21.65 18.68
CA ALA A 116 -6.44 -22.85 19.48
C ALA A 116 -6.03 -24.12 18.74
N THR A 117 -6.44 -24.24 17.46
CA THR A 117 -6.14 -25.39 16.60
C THR A 117 -4.64 -25.56 16.37
N TYR A 118 -3.92 -24.49 16.15
CA TYR A 118 -2.48 -24.54 15.83
C TYR A 118 -1.61 -24.82 17.05
N LEU A 119 -2.03 -24.40 18.25
CA LEU A 119 -1.34 -24.75 19.48
C LEU A 119 -1.44 -26.25 19.80
N GLU A 120 -2.58 -26.88 19.48
CA GLU A 120 -2.81 -28.31 19.71
C GLU A 120 -2.16 -29.21 18.63
N ARG A 121 -2.01 -28.70 17.40
CA ARG A 121 -1.50 -29.44 16.24
C ARG A 121 -0.45 -28.63 15.47
N PRO A 122 0.77 -28.40 16.01
CA PRO A 122 1.80 -27.61 15.36
C PRO A 122 2.14 -28.11 13.95
N GLY A 123 2.24 -27.18 12.99
CA GLY A 123 2.52 -27.44 11.57
C GLY A 123 1.29 -27.78 10.72
N TRP A 124 0.16 -28.09 11.31
CA TRP A 124 -1.07 -28.38 10.56
C TRP A 124 -1.67 -27.12 9.91
N GLU A 125 -1.40 -25.93 10.43
CA GLU A 125 -1.71 -24.66 9.79
C GLU A 125 -1.26 -24.62 8.33
N PHE A 126 -0.05 -25.12 8.07
CA PHE A 126 0.48 -25.17 6.71
C PHE A 126 -0.20 -26.27 5.87
N VAL A 127 -0.45 -27.43 6.46
CA VAL A 127 -1.04 -28.58 5.75
C VAL A 127 -2.51 -28.35 5.39
N GLU A 128 -3.24 -27.68 6.28
CA GLU A 128 -4.68 -27.39 6.13
C GLU A 128 -4.95 -26.00 5.53
N ALA A 129 -3.90 -25.26 5.14
CA ALA A 129 -4.06 -23.95 4.51
C ALA A 129 -4.91 -24.05 3.24
N ASP A 130 -5.96 -23.22 3.16
CA ASP A 130 -6.88 -23.20 2.03
C ASP A 130 -6.20 -22.52 0.81
N PRO A 131 -6.05 -23.25 -0.32
CA PRO A 131 -5.45 -22.69 -1.54
C PRO A 131 -6.24 -21.49 -2.11
N ASP A 132 -7.57 -21.46 -2.02
CA ASP A 132 -8.38 -20.36 -2.54
C ASP A 132 -8.14 -19.08 -1.73
N SER A 133 -7.96 -19.21 -0.41
CA SER A 133 -7.56 -18.11 0.46
C SER A 133 -6.16 -17.59 0.13
N PHE A 134 -5.23 -18.48 -0.18
CA PHE A 134 -3.89 -18.11 -0.66
C PHE A 134 -3.98 -17.33 -1.97
N ASP A 135 -4.71 -17.84 -2.95
CA ASP A 135 -4.87 -17.21 -4.26
C ASP A 135 -5.51 -15.81 -4.16
N LYS A 136 -6.49 -15.64 -3.27
CA LYS A 136 -7.12 -14.33 -3.07
C LYS A 136 -6.12 -13.28 -2.58
N VAL A 137 -5.27 -13.61 -1.60
CA VAL A 137 -4.24 -12.70 -1.09
C VAL A 137 -3.18 -12.39 -2.17
N ILE A 138 -2.72 -13.39 -2.91
CA ILE A 138 -1.79 -13.20 -4.04
C ILE A 138 -2.41 -12.32 -5.12
N ASN A 139 -3.67 -12.56 -5.48
CA ASN A 139 -4.35 -11.79 -6.51
C ASN A 139 -4.48 -10.30 -6.12
N VAL A 140 -4.85 -9.99 -4.88
CA VAL A 140 -4.96 -8.60 -4.44
C VAL A 140 -3.57 -7.97 -4.30
N ASN A 141 -2.70 -8.57 -3.49
CA ASN A 141 -1.45 -7.92 -3.07
C ASN A 141 -0.39 -7.88 -4.18
N LEU A 142 -0.22 -8.97 -4.93
CA LEU A 142 0.85 -9.08 -5.93
C LEU A 142 0.35 -8.80 -7.35
N LYS A 143 -0.70 -9.51 -7.80
CA LYS A 143 -1.24 -9.29 -9.15
C LYS A 143 -1.87 -7.90 -9.26
N GLY A 144 -2.62 -7.44 -8.25
CA GLY A 144 -3.19 -6.09 -8.24
C GLY A 144 -2.12 -5.01 -8.31
N THR A 145 -1.01 -5.16 -7.57
CA THR A 145 0.15 -4.27 -7.70
C THR A 145 0.73 -4.28 -9.11
N LEU A 146 0.88 -5.47 -9.73
CA LEU A 146 1.37 -5.59 -11.11
C LEU A 146 0.46 -4.85 -12.10
N LEU A 147 -0.86 -5.08 -12.03
CA LEU A 147 -1.84 -4.46 -12.93
C LEU A 147 -1.83 -2.92 -12.80
N GLY A 148 -1.85 -2.39 -11.58
CA GLY A 148 -1.74 -0.95 -11.36
C GLY A 148 -0.44 -0.35 -11.92
N MET A 149 0.69 -1.05 -11.73
CA MET A 149 1.96 -0.64 -12.33
C MET A 149 1.91 -0.65 -13.86
N GLN A 150 1.30 -1.66 -14.48
CA GLN A 150 1.19 -1.76 -15.94
C GLN A 150 0.35 -0.62 -16.52
N SER A 151 -0.85 -0.40 -16.00
CA SER A 151 -1.77 0.65 -16.49
C SER A 151 -1.17 2.05 -16.32
N CYS A 152 -0.61 2.36 -15.14
CA CYS A 152 0.00 3.67 -14.90
C CYS A 152 1.29 3.88 -15.70
N ALA A 153 2.14 2.86 -15.80
CA ALA A 153 3.36 2.94 -16.60
C ALA A 153 3.07 3.12 -18.09
N ALA A 154 1.99 2.52 -18.62
CA ALA A 154 1.57 2.73 -20.01
C ALA A 154 1.27 4.21 -20.27
N GLN A 155 0.48 4.87 -19.42
CA GLN A 155 0.18 6.30 -19.52
C GLN A 155 1.44 7.17 -19.42
N MET A 156 2.36 6.84 -18.49
CA MET A 156 3.63 7.56 -18.36
C MET A 156 4.50 7.41 -19.62
N LEU A 157 4.58 6.20 -20.19
CA LEU A 157 5.35 5.91 -21.40
C LEU A 157 4.80 6.63 -22.63
N GLU A 158 3.48 6.59 -22.83
CA GLU A 158 2.80 7.26 -23.95
C GLU A 158 2.98 8.78 -23.90
N ALA A 159 2.94 9.37 -22.71
CA ALA A 159 3.18 10.79 -22.48
C ALA A 159 4.67 11.19 -22.45
N GLY A 160 5.60 10.23 -22.40
CA GLY A 160 7.03 10.50 -22.19
C GLY A 160 7.35 11.05 -20.80
N THR A 161 6.48 10.82 -19.82
CA THR A 161 6.64 11.28 -18.44
C THR A 161 7.73 10.49 -17.72
N LYS A 162 8.67 11.20 -17.08
CA LYS A 162 9.65 10.60 -16.17
C LYS A 162 9.03 10.48 -14.77
N GLY A 163 8.29 9.41 -14.57
CA GLY A 163 7.47 9.21 -13.38
C GLY A 163 8.15 8.50 -12.21
N SER A 164 7.40 8.30 -11.14
CA SER A 164 7.80 7.51 -9.98
C SER A 164 6.70 6.55 -9.54
N ILE A 165 7.04 5.28 -9.37
CA ILE A 165 6.15 4.24 -8.87
C ILE A 165 6.68 3.79 -7.50
N VAL A 166 5.81 3.81 -6.48
CA VAL A 166 6.12 3.33 -5.13
C VAL A 166 5.15 2.20 -4.79
N THR A 167 5.71 1.02 -4.54
CA THR A 167 4.91 -0.12 -4.07
C THR A 167 4.97 -0.24 -2.54
N VAL A 168 3.88 -0.72 -1.93
CA VAL A 168 3.85 -1.01 -0.50
C VAL A 168 4.00 -2.52 -0.28
N ALA A 169 5.23 -2.93 0.05
CA ALA A 169 5.56 -4.27 0.51
C ALA A 169 5.23 -4.43 2.01
N SER A 170 6.13 -4.96 2.80
CA SER A 170 6.04 -5.12 4.27
C SER A 170 7.39 -5.58 4.82
N ILE A 171 7.62 -5.42 6.12
CA ILE A 171 8.68 -6.16 6.83
C ILE A 171 8.51 -7.67 6.69
N ALA A 172 7.29 -8.17 6.49
CA ALA A 172 7.00 -9.58 6.23
C ALA A 172 7.70 -10.12 4.97
N ALA A 173 8.07 -9.26 4.02
CA ALA A 173 8.90 -9.66 2.87
C ALA A 173 10.33 -10.09 3.28
N LYS A 174 10.80 -9.68 4.46
CA LYS A 174 12.14 -9.93 5.01
C LYS A 174 12.09 -10.82 6.24
N HIS A 175 11.06 -10.68 7.06
CA HIS A 175 10.86 -11.41 8.31
C HIS A 175 9.64 -12.33 8.19
N PRO A 176 9.83 -13.65 8.02
CA PRO A 176 8.73 -14.57 7.69
C PRO A 176 7.66 -14.66 8.80
N ASP A 177 8.05 -14.38 10.05
CA ASP A 177 7.13 -14.44 11.20
C ASP A 177 6.23 -13.18 11.33
N ALA A 178 6.40 -12.19 10.46
CA ALA A 178 5.64 -10.93 10.52
C ALA A 178 4.29 -10.99 9.80
N GLY A 179 3.79 -12.17 9.44
CA GLY A 179 2.47 -12.33 8.83
C GLY A 179 2.16 -13.74 8.36
N PRO A 180 0.90 -14.01 7.98
CA PRO A 180 0.47 -15.29 7.42
C PRO A 180 1.24 -15.66 6.13
N VAL A 181 1.28 -16.96 5.79
CA VAL A 181 2.04 -17.49 4.64
C VAL A 181 1.72 -16.74 3.34
N ALA A 182 0.44 -16.62 2.97
CA ALA A 182 0.03 -15.96 1.74
C ALA A 182 0.45 -14.48 1.70
N TYR A 183 0.28 -13.78 2.82
CA TYR A 183 0.67 -12.37 2.95
C TYR A 183 2.19 -12.21 2.79
N THR A 184 2.98 -12.97 3.55
CA THR A 184 4.44 -12.95 3.52
C THR A 184 4.97 -13.21 2.11
N VAL A 185 4.46 -14.28 1.44
CA VAL A 185 4.83 -14.61 0.06
C VAL A 185 4.44 -13.49 -0.90
N SER A 186 3.22 -12.93 -0.76
CA SER A 186 2.76 -11.83 -1.62
C SER A 186 3.66 -10.60 -1.51
N LYS A 187 4.05 -10.22 -0.28
CA LYS A 187 4.89 -9.03 -0.03
C LYS A 187 6.35 -9.23 -0.45
N ALA A 188 6.88 -10.45 -0.32
CA ALA A 188 8.17 -10.82 -0.92
C ALA A 188 8.12 -10.75 -2.47
N GLY A 189 7.00 -11.19 -3.06
CA GLY A 189 6.73 -11.05 -4.49
C GLY A 189 6.70 -9.59 -4.95
N VAL A 190 6.02 -8.70 -4.22
CA VAL A 190 5.98 -7.25 -4.49
C VAL A 190 7.38 -6.64 -4.47
N TRP A 191 8.21 -7.01 -3.48
CA TRP A 191 9.59 -6.54 -3.43
C TRP A 191 10.40 -6.96 -4.65
N MET A 192 10.34 -8.24 -5.03
CA MET A 192 11.05 -8.71 -6.22
C MET A 192 10.49 -8.13 -7.51
N LEU A 193 9.17 -7.96 -7.62
CA LEU A 193 8.51 -7.28 -8.74
C LEU A 193 9.04 -5.84 -8.90
N THR A 194 9.12 -5.09 -7.81
CA THR A 194 9.69 -3.74 -7.79
C THR A 194 11.10 -3.69 -8.39
N LYS A 195 11.98 -4.58 -7.93
CA LYS A 195 13.37 -4.66 -8.43
C LYS A 195 13.43 -5.00 -9.92
N LYS A 196 12.58 -5.92 -10.37
CA LYS A 196 12.54 -6.31 -11.77
C LYS A 196 12.04 -5.17 -12.66
N VAL A 197 10.92 -4.53 -12.29
CA VAL A 197 10.30 -3.45 -13.07
C VAL A 197 11.18 -2.20 -13.08
N ALA A 198 11.86 -1.89 -11.97
CA ALA A 198 12.84 -0.80 -11.90
C ALA A 198 13.93 -0.90 -12.98
N ARG A 199 14.41 -2.12 -13.25
CA ARG A 199 15.40 -2.36 -14.31
C ARG A 199 14.81 -2.21 -15.72
N MET A 200 13.50 -2.46 -15.89
CA MET A 200 12.82 -2.33 -17.17
C MET A 200 12.48 -0.88 -17.51
N LEU A 201 12.03 -0.12 -16.52
CA LEU A 201 11.55 1.24 -16.69
C LEU A 201 12.62 2.32 -16.44
N GLY A 202 13.71 1.98 -15.75
CA GLY A 202 14.83 2.90 -15.52
C GLY A 202 15.41 3.54 -16.78
N PRO A 203 15.63 2.79 -17.89
CA PRO A 203 16.16 3.37 -19.14
C PRO A 203 15.27 4.47 -19.75
N VAL A 204 13.97 4.48 -19.45
CA VAL A 204 13.01 5.51 -19.92
C VAL A 204 12.76 6.60 -18.86
N GLY A 205 13.47 6.54 -17.72
CA GLY A 205 13.43 7.56 -16.68
C GLY A 205 12.30 7.41 -15.67
N ILE A 206 11.57 6.28 -15.66
CA ILE A 206 10.57 5.98 -14.64
C ILE A 206 11.27 5.23 -13.50
N ARG A 207 11.22 5.80 -12.29
CA ARG A 207 11.78 5.19 -11.09
C ARG A 207 10.74 4.27 -10.42
N VAL A 208 11.19 3.15 -9.88
CA VAL A 208 10.31 2.19 -9.20
C VAL A 208 10.97 1.76 -7.91
N ASN A 209 10.34 2.07 -6.77
CA ASN A 209 10.85 1.72 -5.44
C ASN A 209 9.74 1.09 -4.60
N SER A 210 10.11 0.58 -3.45
CA SER A 210 9.18 -0.03 -2.50
C SER A 210 9.35 0.55 -1.10
N ILE A 211 8.28 0.48 -0.32
CA ILE A 211 8.32 0.69 1.12
C ILE A 211 7.92 -0.62 1.79
N GLY A 212 8.67 -1.03 2.81
CA GLY A 212 8.38 -2.19 3.64
C GLY A 212 8.00 -1.74 5.06
N PRO A 213 6.75 -1.32 5.31
CA PRO A 213 6.33 -0.85 6.61
C PRO A 213 6.52 -1.92 7.70
N GLY A 214 6.86 -1.47 8.91
CA GLY A 214 6.75 -2.26 10.13
C GLY A 214 5.30 -2.35 10.62
N PHE A 215 5.12 -2.45 11.93
CA PHE A 215 3.81 -2.42 12.57
C PHE A 215 3.27 -0.99 12.63
N ILE A 216 2.32 -0.68 11.75
CA ILE A 216 1.71 0.65 11.60
C ILE A 216 0.29 0.62 12.17
N LYS A 217 -0.09 1.64 12.94
CA LYS A 217 -1.46 1.79 13.47
C LYS A 217 -2.46 2.03 12.34
N THR A 218 -3.00 0.95 11.84
CA THR A 218 -4.02 0.92 10.79
C THR A 218 -5.09 -0.09 11.17
N HIS A 219 -6.17 -0.13 10.44
CA HIS A 219 -7.19 -1.16 10.62
C HIS A 219 -6.63 -2.57 10.52
N MET A 220 -5.66 -2.83 9.63
CA MET A 220 -5.01 -4.13 9.46
C MET A 220 -4.29 -4.64 10.72
N THR A 221 -3.89 -3.76 11.61
CA THR A 221 -3.19 -4.09 12.88
C THR A 221 -4.04 -3.75 14.11
N ALA A 222 -5.31 -3.41 13.93
CA ALA A 222 -6.19 -2.98 15.01
C ALA A 222 -6.43 -4.08 16.07
N VAL A 223 -6.21 -5.35 15.72
CA VAL A 223 -6.23 -6.46 16.68
C VAL A 223 -5.21 -6.28 17.81
N ILE A 224 -4.10 -5.57 17.57
CA ILE A 224 -3.11 -5.23 18.60
C ILE A 224 -3.70 -4.27 19.64
N ASP A 225 -4.66 -3.43 19.24
CA ASP A 225 -5.34 -2.47 20.12
C ASP A 225 -6.35 -3.15 21.07
N LEU A 226 -6.64 -4.44 20.86
CA LEU A 226 -7.45 -5.28 21.75
C LEU A 226 -6.64 -5.95 22.86
N MET A 227 -5.31 -5.89 22.79
CA MET A 227 -4.42 -6.37 23.85
C MET A 227 -4.58 -5.49 25.10
N ASP A 228 -4.32 -6.08 26.27
CA ASP A 228 -4.27 -5.26 27.47
C ASP A 228 -3.06 -4.30 27.47
N GLU A 229 -3.06 -3.36 28.42
CA GLU A 229 -2.05 -2.31 28.49
C GLU A 229 -0.62 -2.89 28.66
N SER A 230 -0.47 -3.99 29.40
CA SER A 230 0.83 -4.62 29.64
C SER A 230 1.33 -5.37 28.41
N GLU A 231 0.44 -6.05 27.70
CA GLU A 231 0.75 -6.75 26.45
C GLU A 231 1.12 -5.74 25.34
N THR A 232 0.36 -4.64 25.23
CA THR A 232 0.65 -3.56 24.28
C THR A 232 1.99 -2.89 24.58
N ALA A 233 2.31 -2.66 25.85
CA ALA A 233 3.62 -2.12 26.26
C ALA A 233 4.75 -3.08 25.88
N ALA A 234 4.63 -4.36 26.22
CA ALA A 234 5.62 -5.39 25.87
C ALA A 234 5.80 -5.52 24.34
N PHE A 235 4.71 -5.45 23.57
CA PHE A 235 4.79 -5.42 22.11
C PHE A 235 5.58 -4.21 21.60
N ASN A 236 5.29 -3.02 22.13
CA ASN A 236 5.99 -1.81 21.72
C ASN A 236 7.48 -1.82 22.11
N GLU A 237 7.85 -2.44 23.23
CA GLU A 237 9.25 -2.61 23.64
C GLU A 237 10.09 -3.47 22.67
N MET A 238 9.46 -4.34 21.89
CA MET A 238 10.15 -5.10 20.84
C MET A 238 10.57 -4.23 19.65
N ILE A 239 9.97 -3.04 19.51
CA ILE A 239 10.30 -2.07 18.49
C ILE A 239 11.32 -1.09 19.07
N PRO A 240 12.53 -0.96 18.52
CA PRO A 240 13.58 -0.08 19.07
C PRO A 240 13.16 1.36 19.34
N LEU A 241 12.26 1.93 18.52
CA LEU A 241 11.68 3.27 18.76
C LEU A 241 10.55 3.27 19.82
N GLY A 242 10.22 2.15 20.43
CA GLY A 242 9.24 2.04 21.53
C GLY A 242 7.80 2.29 21.14
N ARG A 243 7.48 2.32 19.85
CA ARG A 243 6.11 2.57 19.37
C ARG A 243 5.86 1.92 18.02
N ARG A 244 4.61 1.61 17.73
CA ARG A 244 4.15 1.39 16.35
C ARG A 244 4.25 2.67 15.54
N GLY A 245 4.49 2.54 14.22
CA GLY A 245 4.44 3.68 13.31
C GLY A 245 3.01 4.20 13.11
N GLU A 246 2.89 5.45 12.72
CA GLU A 246 1.64 6.05 12.25
C GLU A 246 1.58 5.99 10.72
N PRO A 247 0.39 5.99 10.08
CA PRO A 247 0.27 6.00 8.62
C PRO A 247 1.06 7.13 7.96
N VAL A 248 1.17 8.29 8.61
CA VAL A 248 1.95 9.43 8.12
C VAL A 248 3.46 9.15 8.06
N ASP A 249 4.00 8.27 8.92
CA ASP A 249 5.41 7.88 8.85
C ASP A 249 5.71 7.21 7.48
N ILE A 250 4.77 6.40 6.99
CA ILE A 250 4.85 5.73 5.69
C ILE A 250 4.59 6.70 4.54
N ALA A 251 3.61 7.58 4.68
CA ALA A 251 3.29 8.60 3.69
C ALA A 251 4.49 9.54 3.42
N ASN A 252 5.26 9.89 4.46
CA ASN A 252 6.47 10.71 4.31
C ASN A 252 7.58 9.96 3.54
N ALA A 253 7.73 8.65 3.74
CA ALA A 253 8.67 7.83 2.96
C ALA A 253 8.22 7.73 1.49
N ALA A 254 6.91 7.57 1.23
CA ALA A 254 6.34 7.58 -0.11
C ALA A 254 6.56 8.93 -0.81
N LEU A 255 6.32 10.03 -0.09
CA LEU A 255 6.57 11.38 -0.57
C LEU A 255 8.02 11.58 -1.00
N PHE A 256 8.99 11.18 -0.17
CA PHE A 256 10.41 11.23 -0.53
C PHE A 256 10.67 10.46 -1.82
N LEU A 257 10.21 9.21 -1.92
CA LEU A 257 10.46 8.37 -3.10
C LEU A 257 9.76 8.88 -4.38
N CYS A 258 8.63 9.57 -4.26
CA CYS A 258 7.94 10.19 -5.40
C CYS A 258 8.53 11.54 -5.80
N SER A 259 9.21 12.24 -4.89
CA SER A 259 9.80 13.57 -5.16
C SER A 259 11.11 13.48 -5.96
N ASP A 260 11.57 14.63 -6.46
CA ASP A 260 12.85 14.76 -7.18
C ASP A 260 14.07 14.54 -6.28
N GLU A 261 13.90 14.63 -4.94
CA GLU A 261 14.95 14.32 -3.96
C GLU A 261 15.42 12.86 -4.07
N ALA A 262 14.54 11.94 -4.53
CA ALA A 262 14.86 10.54 -4.77
C ALA A 262 15.30 10.24 -6.21
N SER A 263 15.81 11.24 -6.96
CA SER A 263 16.17 11.11 -8.37
C SER A 263 17.19 10.00 -8.68
N TYR A 264 17.97 9.57 -7.69
CA TYR A 264 18.95 8.47 -7.83
C TYR A 264 18.52 7.16 -7.16
N PHE A 265 17.23 7.07 -6.72
CA PHE A 265 16.67 5.86 -6.12
C PHE A 265 15.80 5.12 -7.14
N THR A 266 16.17 3.88 -7.47
CA THR A 266 15.32 2.95 -8.23
C THR A 266 15.69 1.50 -7.90
N GLY A 267 14.68 0.64 -7.72
CA GLY A 267 14.84 -0.77 -7.34
C GLY A 267 15.11 -0.99 -5.86
N GLU A 268 14.99 0.05 -5.04
CA GLU A 268 15.25 -0.02 -3.59
C GLU A 268 13.98 -0.26 -2.79
N ILE A 269 14.16 -0.75 -1.57
CA ILE A 269 13.11 -0.84 -0.55
C ILE A 269 13.56 -0.12 0.71
N LEU A 270 12.75 0.82 1.18
CA LEU A 270 12.92 1.46 2.47
C LEU A 270 12.06 0.75 3.51
N HIS A 271 12.61 0.49 4.70
CA HIS A 271 11.92 -0.15 5.80
C HIS A 271 11.70 0.83 6.96
N PRO A 272 10.64 1.66 6.94
CA PRO A 272 10.25 2.46 8.11
C PRO A 272 9.48 1.55 9.07
N ASP A 273 10.22 0.83 9.90
CA ASP A 273 9.72 -0.21 10.81
C ASP A 273 10.04 0.05 12.30
N GLY A 274 10.77 1.10 12.58
CA GLY A 274 11.15 1.49 13.94
C GLY A 274 12.43 0.82 14.45
N GLY A 275 13.14 0.04 13.60
CA GLY A 275 14.48 -0.51 13.87
C GLY A 275 14.59 -2.01 13.76
#